data_0444784213e5f9618b67e5bf0d2ebd7a
#
_entry.id   0444784213e5f9618b67e5bf0d2ebd7a
#
_cell.length_a   1.000
_cell.length_b   1.000
_cell.length_c   1.000
_cell.angle_alpha   90.00
_cell.angle_beta   90.00
_cell.angle_gamma   90.00
#
_symmetry.space_group_name_H-M   'P 1'
#
loop_
_entity.id
_entity.type
_entity.pdbx_description
1 polymer ?
#
loop_
_entity_poly.entity_id
_entity_poly.type
_entity_poly.pdbx_seq_one_letter_code
_entity_poly.pdbx_strand_id
1 'polypeptide(L)'
;MCRSCLSWYGRRIAPYVVHAGCSADVFSRMRQRMVPLAEGVVVEVGFGSGLNLPYYDAAKVRRLVGVDPDGTMLALAKRQNRALPFELEYLQACGESLPLVAGFADTVIVAYALCTIPQPAAALAEIRRVLKPGGRLIFIEHGQANAGWRRRLQNRFNRIWGVLAGGCNLNRNPFQLVASARFDVRDAWQEGFPPTFWLLGGHYAGVVIRQPD
;
A
#
# COMPACT_ATOMS: atom_id res chain seq x y z
N MET A 1 19.13 -2.05 -0.60
CA MET A 1 19.32 -0.78 0.13
C MET A 1 18.14 0.11 -0.17
N CYS A 2 17.26 0.31 0.81
CA CYS A 2 16.18 1.29 0.72
C CYS A 2 16.80 2.67 0.63
N ARG A 3 16.84 3.27 -0.55
CA ARG A 3 17.50 4.55 -0.78
C ARG A 3 16.67 5.69 -0.20
N SER A 4 16.98 6.10 1.00
CA SER A 4 16.59 7.40 1.59
C SER A 4 17.39 8.59 0.98
N CYS A 5 17.81 8.50 -0.28
CA CYS A 5 18.35 9.63 -1.03
C CYS A 5 17.22 10.48 -1.59
N LEU A 6 16.24 10.80 -0.75
CA LEU A 6 15.26 11.81 -1.07
C LEU A 6 15.96 13.19 -1.02
N SER A 7 15.76 13.98 -2.06
CA SER A 7 16.08 15.40 -2.09
C SER A 7 15.49 16.10 -0.85
N TRP A 8 15.91 17.33 -0.54
CA TRP A 8 15.30 18.13 0.51
C TRP A 8 13.76 18.16 0.42
N TYR A 9 13.21 18.30 -0.80
CA TYR A 9 11.78 18.19 -1.08
C TYR A 9 11.19 16.87 -0.60
N GLY A 10 11.82 15.74 -0.96
CA GLY A 10 11.34 14.40 -0.61
C GLY A 10 11.24 14.14 0.89
N ARG A 11 12.12 14.76 1.70
CA ARG A 11 12.09 14.60 3.16
C ARG A 11 11.17 15.59 3.88
N ARG A 12 11.01 16.81 3.34
CA ARG A 12 10.34 17.89 4.06
C ARG A 12 8.96 18.23 3.54
N ILE A 13 8.68 17.99 2.27
CA ILE A 13 7.44 18.42 1.60
C ILE A 13 6.63 17.21 1.10
N ALA A 14 7.26 16.27 0.38
CA ALA A 14 6.56 15.17 -0.24
C ALA A 14 5.68 14.33 0.72
N PRO A 15 6.06 14.04 2.00
CA PRO A 15 5.19 13.33 2.92
C PRO A 15 3.83 14.02 3.13
N TYR A 16 3.82 15.34 3.23
CA TYR A 16 2.59 16.11 3.40
C TYR A 16 1.75 16.19 2.13
N VAL A 17 2.39 16.31 0.97
CA VAL A 17 1.72 16.27 -0.34
C VAL A 17 1.07 14.91 -0.57
N VAL A 18 1.78 13.83 -0.29
CA VAL A 18 1.27 12.46 -0.38
C VAL A 18 0.13 12.23 0.60
N HIS A 19 0.28 12.66 1.86
CA HIS A 19 -0.78 12.58 2.86
C HIS A 19 -2.05 13.29 2.38
N ALA A 20 -1.95 14.55 1.96
CA ALA A 20 -3.09 15.33 1.48
C ALA A 20 -3.73 14.70 0.24
N GLY A 21 -2.93 14.27 -0.74
CA GLY A 21 -3.42 13.61 -1.95
C GLY A 21 -4.14 12.30 -1.65
N CYS A 22 -3.55 11.45 -0.82
CA CYS A 22 -4.12 10.16 -0.44
C CYS A 22 -5.31 10.26 0.54
N SER A 23 -5.56 11.43 1.13
CA SER A 23 -6.74 11.67 1.99
C SER A 23 -8.02 11.95 1.20
N ALA A 24 -7.96 12.12 -0.13
CA ALA A 24 -9.14 12.42 -0.94
C ALA A 24 -10.21 11.31 -0.84
N ASP A 25 -11.48 11.69 -0.92
CA ASP A 25 -12.64 10.79 -0.76
C ASP A 25 -12.61 9.58 -1.68
N VAL A 26 -12.08 9.73 -2.89
CA VAL A 26 -11.97 8.65 -3.86
C VAL A 26 -11.12 7.47 -3.33
N PHE A 27 -10.06 7.77 -2.56
CA PHE A 27 -9.24 6.75 -1.91
C PHE A 27 -9.88 6.24 -0.62
N SER A 28 -10.56 7.10 0.11
CA SER A 28 -11.24 6.78 1.36
C SER A 28 -12.36 5.75 1.15
N ARG A 29 -13.14 5.87 0.08
CA ARG A 29 -14.20 4.90 -0.28
C ARG A 29 -13.64 3.48 -0.47
N MET A 30 -12.49 3.36 -1.13
CA MET A 30 -11.87 2.05 -1.33
C MET A 30 -11.32 1.47 -0.01
N ARG A 31 -10.75 2.32 0.86
CA ARG A 31 -10.34 1.92 2.21
C ARG A 31 -11.50 1.42 3.05
N GLN A 32 -12.64 2.14 3.05
CA GLN A 32 -13.87 1.73 3.75
C GLN A 32 -14.35 0.36 3.33
N ARG A 33 -14.18 0.00 2.06
CA ARG A 33 -14.61 -1.28 1.51
C ARG A 33 -13.65 -2.42 1.83
N MET A 34 -12.35 -2.16 1.83
CA MET A 34 -11.33 -3.21 1.84
C MET A 34 -10.67 -3.42 3.20
N VAL A 35 -10.36 -2.34 3.93
CA VAL A 35 -9.62 -2.43 5.20
C VAL A 35 -10.39 -3.21 6.29
N PRO A 36 -11.75 -3.12 6.40
CA PRO A 36 -12.51 -3.91 7.36
C PRO A 36 -12.47 -5.43 7.15
N LEU A 37 -11.91 -5.89 6.02
CA LEU A 37 -11.72 -7.32 5.73
C LEU A 37 -10.47 -7.91 6.40
N ALA A 38 -9.62 -7.05 7.00
CA ALA A 38 -8.45 -7.50 7.76
C ALA A 38 -8.85 -8.14 9.08
N GLU A 39 -8.14 -9.21 9.45
CA GLU A 39 -8.39 -9.92 10.71
C GLU A 39 -7.11 -10.51 11.32
N GLY A 40 -7.16 -10.78 12.62
CA GLY A 40 -6.09 -11.42 13.36
C GLY A 40 -4.89 -10.50 13.62
N VAL A 41 -3.68 -11.04 13.41
CA VAL A 41 -2.42 -10.27 13.40
C VAL A 41 -2.25 -9.67 12.01
N VAL A 42 -2.30 -8.35 11.92
CA VAL A 42 -2.26 -7.61 10.67
C VAL A 42 -0.91 -6.91 10.52
N VAL A 43 -0.31 -7.00 9.34
CA VAL A 43 0.86 -6.19 8.94
C VAL A 43 0.43 -5.27 7.80
N GLU A 44 0.58 -3.97 7.97
CA GLU A 44 0.35 -2.99 6.89
C GLU A 44 1.68 -2.51 6.35
N VAL A 45 1.97 -2.82 5.08
CA VAL A 45 3.21 -2.41 4.38
C VAL A 45 2.95 -1.13 3.59
N GLY A 46 3.73 -0.09 3.88
CA GLY A 46 3.47 1.27 3.42
C GLY A 46 2.40 1.96 4.26
N PHE A 47 2.55 1.88 5.59
CA PHE A 47 1.61 2.41 6.56
C PHE A 47 1.37 3.92 6.42
N GLY A 48 2.41 4.63 5.99
CA GLY A 48 2.36 6.06 5.77
C GLY A 48 1.95 6.82 7.03
N SER A 49 1.05 7.77 6.84
CA SER A 49 0.49 8.58 7.92
C SER A 49 -0.70 7.96 8.65
N GLY A 50 -0.98 6.65 8.45
CA GLY A 50 -2.04 5.94 9.15
C GLY A 50 -3.46 6.19 8.61
N LEU A 51 -3.60 6.50 7.33
CA LEU A 51 -4.90 6.78 6.70
C LEU A 51 -5.87 5.59 6.70
N ASN A 52 -5.38 4.37 6.92
CA ASN A 52 -6.20 3.17 7.05
C ASN A 52 -6.75 2.95 8.47
N LEU A 53 -6.14 3.56 9.50
CA LEU A 53 -6.48 3.34 10.90
C LEU A 53 -7.99 3.46 11.23
N PRO A 54 -8.74 4.44 10.70
CA PRO A 54 -10.16 4.59 11.00
C PRO A 54 -11.06 3.47 10.46
N TYR A 55 -10.52 2.64 9.56
CA TYR A 55 -11.31 1.63 8.84
C TYR A 55 -11.09 0.20 9.33
N TYR A 56 -10.13 -0.04 10.23
CA TYR A 56 -9.95 -1.37 10.82
C TYR A 56 -11.14 -1.74 11.70
N ASP A 57 -11.63 -2.98 11.52
CA ASP A 57 -12.68 -3.55 12.37
C ASP A 57 -12.04 -4.07 13.67
N ALA A 58 -12.30 -3.36 14.75
CA ALA A 58 -11.76 -3.67 16.08
C ALA A 58 -12.21 -5.03 16.63
N ALA A 59 -13.31 -5.58 16.14
CA ALA A 59 -13.76 -6.91 16.54
C ALA A 59 -12.93 -8.03 15.88
N LYS A 60 -12.24 -7.72 14.77
CA LYS A 60 -11.48 -8.70 13.98
C LYS A 60 -9.98 -8.57 14.17
N VAL A 61 -9.46 -7.36 14.33
CA VAL A 61 -8.03 -7.08 14.45
C VAL A 61 -7.59 -7.20 15.90
N ARG A 62 -6.62 -8.07 16.19
CA ARG A 62 -6.02 -8.23 17.51
C ARG A 62 -4.76 -7.37 17.68
N ARG A 63 -3.93 -7.33 16.65
CA ARG A 63 -2.67 -6.60 16.61
C ARG A 63 -2.43 -6.06 15.21
N LEU A 64 -2.00 -4.82 15.11
CA LEU A 64 -1.59 -4.18 13.86
C LEU A 64 -0.12 -3.75 13.95
N VAL A 65 0.68 -4.16 12.97
CA VAL A 65 2.07 -3.70 12.79
C VAL A 65 2.11 -2.82 11.55
N GLY A 66 2.27 -1.52 11.74
CA GLY A 66 2.39 -0.55 10.65
C GLY A 66 3.86 -0.37 10.24
N VAL A 67 4.19 -0.77 9.01
CA VAL A 67 5.56 -0.73 8.46
C VAL A 67 5.69 0.38 7.43
N ASP A 68 6.63 1.31 7.65
CA ASP A 68 6.96 2.36 6.69
C ASP A 68 8.44 2.76 6.81
N PRO A 69 9.18 2.98 5.71
CA PRO A 69 10.56 3.43 5.77
C PRO A 69 10.71 4.91 6.17
N ASP A 70 9.66 5.72 6.01
CA ASP A 70 9.70 7.16 6.29
C ASP A 70 9.26 7.45 7.72
N GLY A 71 10.25 7.80 8.57
CA GLY A 71 10.00 8.19 9.96
C GLY A 71 9.10 9.41 10.11
N THR A 72 9.05 10.33 9.10
CA THR A 72 8.14 11.48 9.11
C THR A 72 6.69 11.03 8.97
N MET A 73 6.44 10.08 8.07
CA MET A 73 5.11 9.48 7.90
C MET A 73 4.66 8.75 9.15
N LEU A 74 5.52 7.95 9.77
CA LEU A 74 5.21 7.28 11.05
C LEU A 74 4.98 8.29 12.18
N ALA A 75 5.70 9.41 12.20
CA ALA A 75 5.47 10.48 13.18
C ALA A 75 4.10 11.16 12.97
N LEU A 76 3.67 11.36 11.73
CA LEU A 76 2.32 11.84 11.41
C LEU A 76 1.26 10.84 11.88
N ALA A 77 1.46 9.55 11.62
CA ALA A 77 0.54 8.50 12.07
C ALA A 77 0.40 8.48 13.60
N LYS A 78 1.51 8.56 14.32
CA LYS A 78 1.52 8.63 15.80
C LYS A 78 0.73 9.82 16.35
N ARG A 79 0.79 10.97 15.68
CA ARG A 79 0.02 12.17 16.09
C ARG A 79 -1.48 12.04 15.86
N GLN A 80 -1.90 11.23 14.89
CA GLN A 80 -3.31 10.95 14.60
C GLN A 80 -3.86 9.80 15.45
N ASN A 81 -2.99 9.07 16.15
CA ASN A 81 -3.37 7.90 16.93
C ASN A 81 -4.25 8.31 18.10
N ARG A 82 -5.51 7.89 18.03
CA ARG A 82 -6.45 7.87 19.15
C ARG A 82 -6.30 6.53 19.89
N ALA A 83 -6.85 6.41 21.08
CA ALA A 83 -6.92 5.13 21.76
C ALA A 83 -7.61 4.11 20.84
N LEU A 84 -6.84 3.11 20.40
CA LEU A 84 -7.33 2.01 19.57
C LEU A 84 -7.67 0.81 20.46
N PRO A 85 -8.70 0.04 20.13
CA PRO A 85 -9.09 -1.13 20.92
C PRO A 85 -8.23 -2.37 20.64
N PHE A 86 -7.17 -2.25 19.86
CA PHE A 86 -6.20 -3.30 19.52
C PHE A 86 -4.77 -2.77 19.67
N GLU A 87 -3.81 -3.69 19.78
CA GLU A 87 -2.39 -3.36 19.86
C GLU A 87 -1.90 -2.78 18.53
N LEU A 88 -1.23 -1.61 18.56
CA LEU A 88 -0.59 -0.99 17.40
C LEU A 88 0.90 -0.79 17.64
N GLU A 89 1.70 -1.36 16.75
CA GLU A 89 3.15 -1.22 16.69
C GLU A 89 3.56 -0.48 15.42
N TYR A 90 4.55 0.42 15.54
CA TYR A 90 5.14 1.13 14.41
C TYR A 90 6.55 0.62 14.16
N LEU A 91 6.80 0.13 12.96
CA LEU A 91 8.06 -0.45 12.54
C LEU A 91 8.67 0.35 11.38
N GLN A 92 9.79 1.01 11.64
CA GLN A 92 10.49 1.73 10.57
C GLN A 92 11.36 0.75 9.78
N ALA A 93 10.82 0.26 8.67
CA ALA A 93 11.48 -0.70 7.79
C ALA A 93 11.01 -0.57 6.34
N CYS A 94 11.80 -1.11 5.40
CA CYS A 94 11.42 -1.21 4.00
C CYS A 94 10.56 -2.45 3.75
N GLY A 95 9.57 -2.35 2.85
CA GLY A 95 8.73 -3.49 2.47
C GLY A 95 9.51 -4.64 1.82
N GLU A 96 10.66 -4.33 1.22
CA GLU A 96 11.58 -5.30 0.60
C GLU A 96 12.40 -6.14 1.59
N SER A 97 12.38 -5.79 2.89
CA SER A 97 13.09 -6.51 3.96
C SER A 97 12.37 -6.27 5.27
N LEU A 98 11.39 -7.10 5.55
CA LEU A 98 10.57 -7.00 6.75
C LEU A 98 11.28 -7.72 7.93
N PRO A 99 11.58 -7.04 9.04
CA PRO A 99 12.19 -7.66 10.21
C PRO A 99 11.14 -8.42 11.04
N LEU A 100 10.41 -9.28 10.38
CA LEU A 100 9.37 -10.16 10.94
C LEU A 100 9.68 -11.61 10.54
N VAL A 101 9.33 -12.54 11.41
CA VAL A 101 9.51 -13.98 11.12
C VAL A 101 8.56 -14.46 10.02
N ALA A 102 8.91 -15.53 9.34
CA ALA A 102 8.02 -16.18 8.38
C ALA A 102 6.74 -16.67 9.10
N GLY A 103 5.59 -16.53 8.42
CA GLY A 103 4.31 -16.97 8.98
C GLY A 103 3.83 -16.15 10.19
N PHE A 104 4.23 -14.90 10.30
CA PHE A 104 3.85 -14.01 11.39
C PHE A 104 2.39 -13.52 11.30
N ALA A 105 1.96 -13.11 10.10
CA ALA A 105 0.71 -12.39 9.89
C ALA A 105 -0.44 -13.30 9.41
N ASP A 106 -1.62 -13.08 9.95
CA ASP A 106 -2.88 -13.61 9.43
C ASP A 106 -3.31 -12.84 8.18
N THR A 107 -3.13 -11.51 8.22
CA THR A 107 -3.44 -10.60 7.10
C THR A 107 -2.27 -9.66 6.84
N VAL A 108 -1.95 -9.41 5.57
CA VAL A 108 -1.12 -8.27 5.17
C VAL A 108 -1.97 -7.31 4.34
N ILE A 109 -1.87 -6.01 4.63
CA ILE A 109 -2.47 -4.94 3.82
C ILE A 109 -1.38 -4.18 3.09
N VAL A 110 -1.62 -3.88 1.82
CA VAL A 110 -0.85 -2.91 1.03
C VAL A 110 -1.85 -1.97 0.35
N ALA A 111 -1.82 -0.70 0.73
CA ALA A 111 -2.76 0.29 0.22
C ALA A 111 -2.03 1.52 -0.31
N TYR A 112 -2.01 1.67 -1.65
CA TYR A 112 -1.35 2.77 -2.37
C TYR A 112 0.16 2.88 -2.03
N ALA A 113 0.82 1.73 -1.87
CA ALA A 113 2.24 1.64 -1.55
C ALA A 113 3.06 0.92 -2.63
N LEU A 114 2.53 -0.11 -3.31
CA LEU A 114 3.25 -0.81 -4.39
C LEU A 114 3.64 0.13 -5.53
N CYS A 115 2.89 1.22 -5.73
CA CYS A 115 3.24 2.23 -6.72
C CYS A 115 4.55 2.98 -6.36
N THR A 116 4.90 3.07 -5.08
CA THR A 116 6.05 3.84 -4.57
C THR A 116 7.24 2.96 -4.20
N ILE A 117 7.01 1.75 -3.71
CA ILE A 117 8.07 0.81 -3.30
C ILE A 117 9.05 0.59 -4.47
N PRO A 118 10.38 0.80 -4.27
CA PRO A 118 11.36 0.72 -5.35
C PRO A 118 11.41 -0.65 -6.03
N GLN A 119 11.38 -1.73 -5.25
CA GLN A 119 11.42 -3.11 -5.72
C GLN A 119 10.16 -3.88 -5.30
N PRO A 120 9.00 -3.64 -5.96
CA PRO A 120 7.72 -4.19 -5.52
C PRO A 120 7.67 -5.73 -5.56
N ALA A 121 8.42 -6.37 -6.45
CA ALA A 121 8.52 -7.83 -6.48
C ALA A 121 9.21 -8.38 -5.22
N ALA A 122 10.28 -7.73 -4.74
CA ALA A 122 10.94 -8.11 -3.50
C ALA A 122 10.03 -7.89 -2.28
N ALA A 123 9.29 -6.77 -2.26
CA ALA A 123 8.32 -6.49 -1.20
C ALA A 123 7.18 -7.54 -1.17
N LEU A 124 6.67 -7.92 -2.33
CA LEU A 124 5.63 -8.96 -2.42
C LEU A 124 6.15 -10.35 -2.03
N ALA A 125 7.43 -10.66 -2.30
CA ALA A 125 8.06 -11.89 -1.81
C ALA A 125 8.16 -11.89 -0.27
N GLU A 126 8.56 -10.77 0.33
CA GLU A 126 8.58 -10.60 1.79
C GLU A 126 7.17 -10.67 2.40
N ILE A 127 6.19 -10.04 1.77
CA ILE A 127 4.77 -10.15 2.15
C ILE A 127 4.33 -11.62 2.15
N ARG A 128 4.65 -12.37 1.08
CA ARG A 128 4.34 -13.80 1.03
C ARG A 128 5.05 -14.57 2.15
N ARG A 129 6.31 -14.25 2.46
CA ARG A 129 7.08 -14.90 3.51
C ARG A 129 6.46 -14.69 4.90
N VAL A 130 6.06 -13.45 5.21
CA VAL A 130 5.51 -13.10 6.54
C VAL A 130 4.06 -13.53 6.73
N LEU A 131 3.29 -13.74 5.66
CA LEU A 131 1.96 -14.33 5.74
C LEU A 131 2.02 -15.78 6.22
N LYS A 132 1.10 -16.19 7.07
CA LYS A 132 0.86 -17.60 7.38
C LYS A 132 0.39 -18.35 6.13
N PRO A 133 0.61 -19.69 6.05
CA PRO A 133 -0.11 -20.53 5.09
C PRO A 133 -1.63 -20.30 5.26
N GLY A 134 -2.35 -20.05 4.17
CA GLY A 134 -3.76 -19.65 4.19
C GLY A 134 -4.04 -18.22 4.60
N GLY A 135 -3.01 -17.45 5.00
CA GLY A 135 -3.13 -16.02 5.27
C GLY A 135 -3.45 -15.21 4.02
N ARG A 136 -3.97 -14.03 4.19
CA ARG A 136 -4.49 -13.18 3.09
C ARG A 136 -3.69 -11.91 2.87
N LEU A 137 -3.47 -11.57 1.62
CA LEU A 137 -3.04 -10.25 1.20
C LEU A 137 -4.26 -9.46 0.72
N ILE A 138 -4.50 -8.31 1.33
CA ILE A 138 -5.46 -7.30 0.87
C ILE A 138 -4.66 -6.21 0.19
N PHE A 139 -4.91 -5.97 -1.08
CA PHE A 139 -4.23 -4.88 -1.79
C PHE A 139 -5.24 -3.89 -2.37
N ILE A 140 -4.86 -2.62 -2.32
CA ILE A 140 -5.60 -1.49 -2.89
C ILE A 140 -4.56 -0.60 -3.55
N GLU A 141 -4.61 -0.45 -4.86
CA GLU A 141 -3.61 0.31 -5.60
C GLU A 141 -4.25 1.15 -6.71
N HIS A 142 -3.59 2.20 -7.11
CA HIS A 142 -3.81 2.80 -8.42
C HIS A 142 -2.79 2.24 -9.41
N GLY A 143 -3.06 2.37 -10.70
CA GLY A 143 -2.12 1.82 -11.65
C GLY A 143 -2.39 2.18 -13.10
N GLN A 144 -1.83 1.38 -13.98
CA GLN A 144 -1.85 1.56 -15.41
C GLN A 144 -3.28 1.73 -15.96
N ALA A 145 -3.49 2.73 -16.81
CA ALA A 145 -4.77 2.93 -17.48
C ALA A 145 -5.01 1.87 -18.57
N ASN A 146 -6.27 1.46 -18.73
CA ASN A 146 -6.67 0.49 -19.77
C ASN A 146 -6.57 1.08 -21.18
N ALA A 147 -6.93 2.36 -21.36
CA ALA A 147 -6.84 3.01 -22.65
C ALA A 147 -5.39 3.29 -23.07
N GLY A 148 -5.01 2.83 -24.28
CA GLY A 148 -3.63 2.91 -24.76
C GLY A 148 -3.06 4.32 -24.79
N TRP A 149 -3.86 5.35 -25.17
CA TRP A 149 -3.41 6.73 -25.18
C TRP A 149 -3.16 7.29 -23.78
N ARG A 150 -3.98 6.93 -22.77
CA ARG A 150 -3.79 7.31 -21.37
C ARG A 150 -2.50 6.67 -20.81
N ARG A 151 -2.25 5.42 -21.14
CA ARG A 151 -1.02 4.71 -20.76
C ARG A 151 0.23 5.37 -21.35
N ARG A 152 0.18 5.84 -22.61
CA ARG A 152 1.29 6.61 -23.22
C ARG A 152 1.53 7.90 -22.44
N LEU A 153 0.49 8.61 -22.03
CA LEU A 153 0.60 9.80 -21.19
C LEU A 153 1.19 9.48 -19.82
N GLN A 154 0.69 8.43 -19.15
CA GLN A 154 1.26 7.97 -17.88
C GLN A 154 2.77 7.72 -18.02
N ASN A 155 3.21 6.99 -19.04
CA ASN A 155 4.62 6.71 -19.28
C ASN A 155 5.44 7.99 -19.48
N ARG A 156 4.91 8.96 -20.22
CA ARG A 156 5.59 10.24 -20.47
C ARG A 156 5.75 11.08 -19.20
N PHE A 157 4.72 11.12 -18.37
CA PHE A 157 4.71 11.93 -17.15
C PHE A 157 5.22 11.20 -15.90
N ASN A 158 5.44 9.89 -15.96
CA ASN A 158 5.78 9.06 -14.80
C ASN A 158 6.98 9.60 -14.00
N ARG A 159 8.05 10.05 -14.70
CA ARG A 159 9.26 10.56 -14.05
C ARG A 159 8.99 11.85 -13.25
N ILE A 160 8.25 12.78 -13.85
CA ILE A 160 7.89 14.07 -13.20
C ILE A 160 6.96 13.80 -12.02
N TRP A 161 5.96 12.96 -12.24
CA TRP A 161 5.04 12.53 -11.20
C TRP A 161 5.76 11.89 -10.02
N GLY A 162 6.69 10.97 -10.29
CA GLY A 162 7.47 10.30 -9.25
C GLY A 162 8.24 11.29 -8.35
N VAL A 163 8.76 12.38 -8.90
CA VAL A 163 9.42 13.43 -8.11
C VAL A 163 8.41 14.15 -7.22
N LEU A 164 7.25 14.52 -7.76
CA LEU A 164 6.23 15.30 -7.05
C LEU A 164 5.48 14.47 -6.00
N ALA A 165 5.23 13.20 -6.31
CA ALA A 165 4.42 12.28 -5.51
C ALA A 165 5.26 11.23 -4.75
N GLY A 166 6.44 11.63 -4.26
CA GLY A 166 7.23 10.83 -3.33
C GLY A 166 7.70 9.47 -3.86
N GLY A 167 7.95 9.34 -5.17
CA GLY A 167 8.39 8.10 -5.80
C GLY A 167 7.27 7.27 -6.44
N CYS A 168 6.04 7.76 -6.40
CA CYS A 168 4.88 7.07 -6.96
C CYS A 168 5.01 6.89 -8.49
N ASN A 169 4.68 5.69 -8.99
CA ASN A 169 4.68 5.32 -10.40
C ASN A 169 3.25 5.14 -10.91
N LEU A 170 2.88 5.91 -11.94
CA LEU A 170 1.54 5.88 -12.56
C LEU A 170 1.28 4.63 -13.42
N ASN A 171 2.34 4.01 -13.92
CA ASN A 171 2.30 3.04 -15.00
C ASN A 171 2.54 1.59 -14.57
N ARG A 172 2.54 1.31 -13.27
CA ARG A 172 2.61 -0.07 -12.76
C ARG A 172 1.28 -0.78 -12.96
N ASN A 173 1.34 -2.09 -13.20
CA ASN A 173 0.17 -2.95 -13.23
C ASN A 173 0.11 -3.78 -11.94
N PRO A 174 -0.77 -3.44 -10.98
CA PRO A 174 -0.84 -4.13 -9.69
C PRO A 174 -1.17 -5.62 -9.82
N PHE A 175 -2.04 -6.02 -10.76
CA PHE A 175 -2.37 -7.44 -10.96
C PHE A 175 -1.16 -8.25 -11.39
N GLN A 176 -0.37 -7.73 -12.35
CA GLN A 176 0.85 -8.41 -12.77
C GLN A 176 1.87 -8.50 -11.63
N LEU A 177 2.01 -7.45 -10.83
CA LEU A 177 2.91 -7.48 -9.67
C LEU A 177 2.48 -8.53 -8.65
N VAL A 178 1.21 -8.53 -8.25
CA VAL A 178 0.69 -9.49 -7.25
C VAL A 178 0.75 -10.93 -7.79
N ALA A 179 0.40 -11.14 -9.06
CA ALA A 179 0.50 -12.47 -9.69
C ALA A 179 1.95 -12.98 -9.78
N SER A 180 2.93 -12.09 -10.02
CA SER A 180 4.35 -12.46 -10.09
C SER A 180 4.89 -13.01 -8.76
N ALA A 181 4.25 -12.67 -7.64
CA ALA A 181 4.57 -13.20 -6.31
C ALA A 181 3.78 -14.47 -5.95
N ARG A 182 3.22 -15.16 -6.95
CA ARG A 182 2.46 -16.40 -6.81
C ARG A 182 1.17 -16.25 -5.97
N PHE A 183 0.51 -15.11 -6.06
CA PHE A 183 -0.85 -14.93 -5.57
C PHE A 183 -1.84 -15.10 -6.73
N ASP A 184 -2.99 -15.70 -6.46
CA ASP A 184 -4.07 -15.84 -7.43
C ASP A 184 -4.90 -14.55 -7.45
N VAL A 185 -4.95 -13.88 -8.59
CA VAL A 185 -5.63 -12.59 -8.77
C VAL A 185 -6.97 -12.71 -9.51
N ARG A 186 -7.52 -13.92 -9.68
CA ARG A 186 -8.76 -14.12 -10.45
C ARG A 186 -9.96 -13.36 -9.88
N ASP A 187 -10.03 -13.22 -8.56
CA ASP A 187 -11.10 -12.50 -7.86
C ASP A 187 -10.76 -11.03 -7.59
N ALA A 188 -9.60 -10.56 -8.09
CA ALA A 188 -9.24 -9.16 -8.01
C ALA A 188 -9.95 -8.37 -9.13
N TRP A 189 -10.29 -7.12 -8.84
CA TRP A 189 -11.03 -6.28 -9.77
C TRP A 189 -10.40 -4.90 -9.95
N GLN A 190 -10.80 -4.24 -11.04
CA GLN A 190 -10.42 -2.87 -11.34
C GLN A 190 -11.67 -2.02 -11.51
N GLU A 191 -11.65 -0.81 -10.96
CA GLU A 191 -12.66 0.22 -11.24
C GLU A 191 -12.00 1.53 -11.65
N GLY A 192 -12.70 2.31 -12.49
CA GLY A 192 -12.17 3.58 -12.99
C GLY A 192 -12.19 4.68 -11.94
N PHE A 193 -11.21 5.59 -12.01
CA PHE A 193 -11.26 6.85 -11.27
C PHE A 193 -12.27 7.83 -11.89
N PRO A 194 -12.85 8.75 -11.08
CA PRO A 194 -13.56 9.91 -11.60
C PRO A 194 -12.68 10.71 -12.59
N PRO A 195 -13.29 11.47 -13.51
CA PRO A 195 -12.55 12.21 -14.54
C PRO A 195 -11.44 13.12 -14.00
N THR A 196 -11.60 13.65 -12.78
CA THR A 196 -10.59 14.49 -12.11
C THR A 196 -9.29 13.74 -11.77
N PHE A 197 -9.37 12.42 -11.61
CA PHE A 197 -8.22 11.55 -11.27
C PHE A 197 -7.82 10.62 -12.41
N TRP A 198 -8.24 10.91 -13.64
CA TRP A 198 -8.05 10.04 -14.81
C TRP A 198 -6.59 9.62 -15.06
N LEU A 199 -5.61 10.46 -14.66
CA LEU A 199 -4.19 10.18 -14.82
C LEU A 199 -3.71 9.03 -13.93
N LEU A 200 -4.39 8.76 -12.82
CA LEU A 200 -4.08 7.64 -11.93
C LEU A 200 -4.55 6.28 -12.49
N GLY A 201 -5.22 6.28 -13.66
CA GLY A 201 -5.67 5.06 -14.34
C GLY A 201 -6.94 4.49 -13.73
N GLY A 202 -6.82 3.62 -12.74
CA GLY A 202 -7.93 3.02 -12.02
C GLY A 202 -7.50 2.46 -10.68
N HIS A 203 -8.47 2.17 -9.82
CA HIS A 203 -8.27 1.35 -8.63
C HIS A 203 -8.14 -0.11 -9.04
N TYR A 204 -7.15 -0.76 -8.46
CA TYR A 204 -6.94 -2.19 -8.50
C TYR A 204 -7.05 -2.71 -7.08
N ALA A 205 -7.95 -3.63 -6.82
CA ALA A 205 -8.17 -4.15 -5.48
C ALA A 205 -8.44 -5.65 -5.49
N GLY A 206 -8.12 -6.30 -4.40
CA GLY A 206 -8.41 -7.71 -4.22
C GLY A 206 -8.00 -8.23 -2.86
N VAL A 207 -8.58 -9.36 -2.50
CA VAL A 207 -8.16 -10.20 -1.39
C VAL A 207 -7.63 -11.50 -1.99
N VAL A 208 -6.35 -11.78 -1.78
CA VAL A 208 -5.70 -12.96 -2.34
C VAL A 208 -5.07 -13.79 -1.23
N ILE A 209 -5.13 -15.10 -1.36
CA ILE A 209 -4.72 -16.04 -0.32
C ILE A 209 -3.31 -16.57 -0.63
N ARG A 210 -2.44 -16.63 0.39
CA ARG A 210 -1.19 -17.36 0.31
C ARG A 210 -1.48 -18.84 0.22
N GLN A 211 -1.26 -19.42 -0.96
CA GLN A 211 -1.33 -20.87 -1.13
C GLN A 211 -0.17 -21.54 -0.34
N PRO A 212 -0.36 -22.77 0.20
CA PRO A 212 0.72 -23.59 0.71
C PRO A 212 1.83 -23.74 -0.33
N ASP A 213 3.07 -23.83 0.12
CA ASP A 213 4.24 -24.05 -0.76
C ASP A 213 4.29 -25.50 -1.22
#